data_f9ca8aea9fc1165f6758b1f1b97a4371
#
_entry.id   f9ca8aea9fc1165f6758b1f1b97a4371
#
_cell.length_a   1.000
_cell.length_b   1.000
_cell.length_c   1.000
_cell.angle_alpha   90.00
_cell.angle_beta   90.00
_cell.angle_gamma   90.00
#
_symmetry.space_group_name_H-M   'P 1'
#
loop_
_entity.id
_entity.type
_entity.pdbx_description
1 polymer ?
#
loop_
_entity_poly.entity_id
_entity_poly.type
_entity_poly.pdbx_seq_one_letter_code
_entity_poly.pdbx_strand_id
1 'polypeptide(L)'
;MKVIAIIFIILLNSMLISALKKTNILKILRKVNNYFISKNPDPTITVFVGREWTSNLWTRAVYYEGLMELQKIDPNPYYLNYTLTWADFHKWSPREGIETLDADNQCCGQTYFNLLNYLKTPNPKKKMENIFKNLDFQMSTNRYDYWNWIDALQMAMPVYAQAYVFTNNRKYINYAMKSYHWTKNICGGGLFNKKIGLWYRDANFTPPFKESDGNDCYWSRGNGWVYATLARVMEIIGKKDEYFSELKNDFILMSEAIAKIQRDDGFWNVSLLSPATYGGKETTGTSLFLYGMSWGIRNAIIDDKKYRNTIDRAWRGLEVHTVHSNGFLGYVQGTGRSPNHSQPVNYTRIPNFEDFGTGCFLLAGTEYYKLIE
;
A
#
# COMPACT_ATOMS: atom_id res chain seq x y z
N MET A 1 -47.52 3.90 14.09
CA MET A 1 -47.03 5.17 13.53
C MET A 1 -45.80 5.74 14.28
N LYS A 2 -45.86 5.97 15.63
CA LYS A 2 -44.70 6.56 16.36
C LYS A 2 -43.40 5.77 16.26
N VAL A 3 -43.40 4.42 16.31
CA VAL A 3 -42.23 3.57 16.20
C VAL A 3 -41.59 3.66 14.82
N ILE A 4 -42.38 3.67 13.75
CA ILE A 4 -41.88 3.82 12.36
C ILE A 4 -41.24 5.19 12.17
N ALA A 5 -41.82 6.25 12.73
CA ALA A 5 -41.25 7.60 12.68
C ALA A 5 -39.90 7.69 13.42
N ILE A 6 -39.78 7.03 14.57
CA ILE A 6 -38.50 7.00 15.33
C ILE A 6 -37.43 6.24 14.56
N ILE A 7 -37.73 5.08 13.99
CA ILE A 7 -36.80 4.30 13.15
C ILE A 7 -36.33 5.12 11.95
N PHE A 8 -37.27 5.82 11.28
CA PHE A 8 -36.98 6.67 10.14
C PHE A 8 -36.03 7.84 10.51
N ILE A 9 -36.28 8.50 11.65
CA ILE A 9 -35.42 9.58 12.16
C ILE A 9 -34.00 9.06 12.49
N ILE A 10 -33.89 7.90 13.12
CA ILE A 10 -32.60 7.28 13.44
C ILE A 10 -31.84 6.96 12.15
N LEU A 11 -32.45 6.36 11.15
CA LEU A 11 -31.87 6.08 9.85
C LEU A 11 -31.42 7.35 9.12
N LEU A 12 -32.27 8.39 9.13
CA LEU A 12 -31.93 9.66 8.49
C LEU A 12 -30.73 10.34 9.16
N ASN A 13 -30.67 10.31 10.50
CA ASN A 13 -29.51 10.85 11.25
C ASN A 13 -28.24 10.03 10.99
N SER A 14 -28.32 8.70 10.94
CA SER A 14 -27.15 7.87 10.62
C SER A 14 -26.61 8.13 9.21
N MET A 15 -27.50 8.26 8.21
CA MET A 15 -27.14 8.61 6.84
C MET A 15 -26.50 10.00 6.76
N LEU A 16 -27.01 10.99 7.49
CA LEU A 16 -26.45 12.34 7.52
C LEU A 16 -25.04 12.35 8.15
N ILE A 17 -24.85 11.63 9.26
CA ILE A 17 -23.55 11.51 9.94
C ILE A 17 -22.55 10.83 9.01
N SER A 18 -22.94 9.75 8.32
CA SER A 18 -22.09 9.06 7.32
C SER A 18 -21.71 9.99 6.17
N ALA A 19 -22.66 10.74 5.61
CA ALA A 19 -22.40 11.70 4.53
C ALA A 19 -21.45 12.83 4.95
N LEU A 20 -21.60 13.36 6.16
CA LEU A 20 -20.69 14.38 6.70
C LEU A 20 -19.27 13.82 6.91
N LYS A 21 -19.16 12.58 7.42
CA LYS A 21 -17.86 11.90 7.59
C LYS A 21 -17.18 11.67 6.24
N LYS A 22 -17.90 11.18 5.23
CA LYS A 22 -17.40 11.02 3.85
C LYS A 22 -16.90 12.35 3.26
N THR A 23 -17.68 13.41 3.39
CA THR A 23 -17.31 14.74 2.91
C THR A 23 -16.02 15.25 3.54
N ASN A 24 -15.84 15.03 4.85
CA ASN A 24 -14.60 15.42 5.54
C ASN A 24 -13.40 14.60 5.06
N ILE A 25 -13.55 13.27 4.89
CA ILE A 25 -12.48 12.42 4.36
C ILE A 25 -12.03 12.91 2.98
N LEU A 26 -12.97 13.13 2.04
CA LEU A 26 -12.62 13.65 0.71
C LEU A 26 -11.91 15.00 0.76
N LYS A 27 -12.37 15.92 1.63
CA LYS A 27 -11.70 17.21 1.81
C LYS A 27 -10.24 17.05 2.23
N ILE A 28 -9.96 16.10 3.12
CA ILE A 28 -8.60 15.83 3.62
C ILE A 28 -7.76 15.17 2.53
N LEU A 29 -8.28 14.16 1.84
CA LEU A 29 -7.57 13.49 0.74
C LEU A 29 -7.21 14.48 -0.38
N ARG A 30 -8.16 15.33 -0.80
CA ARG A 30 -7.91 16.41 -1.78
C ARG A 30 -6.82 17.37 -1.30
N LYS A 31 -6.86 17.77 -0.02
CA LYS A 31 -5.87 18.68 0.56
C LYS A 31 -4.46 18.13 0.48
N VAL A 32 -4.27 16.87 0.88
CA VAL A 32 -2.98 16.18 0.85
C VAL A 32 -2.50 15.98 -0.59
N ASN A 33 -3.39 15.53 -1.47
CA ASN A 33 -3.07 15.35 -2.88
C ASN A 33 -2.70 16.68 -3.57
N ASN A 34 -3.46 17.74 -3.32
CA ASN A 34 -3.19 19.07 -3.90
C ASN A 34 -1.86 19.65 -3.44
N TYR A 35 -1.48 19.43 -2.17
CA TYR A 35 -0.14 19.77 -1.70
C TYR A 35 0.94 19.08 -2.52
N PHE A 36 0.83 17.77 -2.69
CA PHE A 36 1.80 16.99 -3.46
C PHE A 36 1.89 17.46 -4.92
N ILE A 37 0.75 17.63 -5.60
CA ILE A 37 0.70 18.09 -7.00
C ILE A 37 1.27 19.50 -7.13
N SER A 38 1.00 20.39 -6.18
CA SER A 38 1.55 21.77 -6.20
C SER A 38 3.08 21.81 -6.12
N LYS A 39 3.68 20.81 -5.46
CA LYS A 39 5.14 20.64 -5.37
C LYS A 39 5.71 19.93 -6.60
N ASN A 40 4.92 19.15 -7.30
CA ASN A 40 5.32 18.34 -8.44
C ASN A 40 4.35 18.57 -9.62
N PRO A 41 4.26 19.80 -10.16
CA PRO A 41 3.25 20.12 -11.19
C PRO A 41 3.50 19.40 -12.52
N ASP A 42 4.73 19.06 -12.81
CA ASP A 42 5.11 18.23 -13.97
C ASP A 42 5.46 16.81 -13.52
N PRO A 43 4.65 15.79 -13.93
CA PRO A 43 4.85 14.41 -13.51
C PRO A 43 6.09 13.75 -14.14
N THR A 44 6.70 14.35 -15.15
CA THR A 44 7.80 13.78 -15.92
C THR A 44 9.17 14.08 -15.34
N ILE A 45 9.26 15.12 -14.49
CA ILE A 45 10.53 15.58 -13.93
C ILE A 45 11.14 14.52 -13.00
N THR A 46 12.46 14.34 -13.15
CA THR A 46 13.27 13.50 -12.26
C THR A 46 13.21 13.99 -10.81
N VAL A 47 13.37 13.06 -9.87
CA VAL A 47 13.43 13.38 -8.45
C VAL A 47 14.90 13.37 -8.02
N PHE A 48 15.38 14.46 -7.41
CA PHE A 48 16.75 14.53 -6.90
C PHE A 48 16.81 14.19 -5.42
N VAL A 49 17.44 13.05 -5.09
CA VAL A 49 17.78 12.68 -3.71
C VAL A 49 19.16 12.02 -3.73
N GLY A 50 20.17 12.80 -3.40
CA GLY A 50 21.58 12.39 -3.52
C GLY A 50 22.06 12.20 -4.96
N ARG A 51 21.20 11.75 -5.85
CA ARG A 51 21.35 11.66 -7.31
C ARG A 51 20.00 11.86 -7.98
N GLU A 52 20.01 11.98 -9.31
CA GLU A 52 18.75 11.98 -10.08
C GLU A 52 18.14 10.59 -10.17
N TRP A 53 16.82 10.56 -9.99
CA TRP A 53 15.98 9.37 -10.12
C TRP A 53 14.86 9.66 -11.11
N THR A 54 14.65 8.76 -12.05
CA THR A 54 13.52 8.87 -12.98
C THR A 54 12.18 8.80 -12.22
N SER A 55 11.18 9.56 -12.66
CA SER A 55 9.91 9.67 -11.91
C SER A 55 9.06 8.40 -11.89
N ASN A 56 9.46 7.30 -12.55
CA ASN A 56 8.81 5.99 -12.42
C ASN A 56 9.47 5.07 -11.36
N LEU A 57 10.26 5.64 -10.44
CA LEU A 57 10.75 4.88 -9.27
C LEU A 57 9.58 4.49 -8.36
N TRP A 58 9.79 3.47 -7.52
CA TRP A 58 8.76 2.87 -6.68
C TRP A 58 8.05 3.89 -5.75
N THR A 59 8.77 4.88 -5.21
CA THR A 59 8.19 5.88 -4.31
C THR A 59 7.09 6.68 -5.03
N ARG A 60 7.37 7.13 -6.25
CA ARG A 60 6.42 7.86 -7.08
C ARG A 60 5.32 6.93 -7.61
N ALA A 61 5.64 5.68 -7.94
CA ALA A 61 4.64 4.69 -8.37
C ALA A 61 3.58 4.45 -7.28
N VAL A 62 3.99 4.33 -6.01
CA VAL A 62 3.06 4.22 -4.86
C VAL A 62 2.18 5.45 -4.71
N TYR A 63 2.70 6.67 -4.99
CA TYR A 63 1.84 7.85 -5.04
C TYR A 63 0.72 7.70 -6.07
N TYR A 64 1.05 7.25 -7.29
CA TYR A 64 0.05 7.05 -8.33
C TYR A 64 -0.93 5.92 -8.01
N GLU A 65 -0.52 4.88 -7.29
CA GLU A 65 -1.46 3.88 -6.77
C GLU A 65 -2.54 4.54 -5.91
N GLY A 66 -2.13 5.40 -4.97
CA GLY A 66 -3.05 6.16 -4.12
C GLY A 66 -3.92 7.15 -4.91
N LEU A 67 -3.33 7.85 -5.88
CA LEU A 67 -4.06 8.79 -6.74
C LEU A 67 -5.12 8.09 -7.58
N MET A 68 -4.83 6.90 -8.13
CA MET A 68 -5.80 6.14 -8.90
C MET A 68 -6.93 5.56 -8.03
N GLU A 69 -6.69 5.26 -6.76
CA GLU A 69 -7.76 4.92 -5.84
C GLU A 69 -8.63 6.14 -5.49
N LEU A 70 -8.02 7.32 -5.31
CA LEU A 70 -8.76 8.58 -5.14
C LEU A 70 -9.61 8.87 -6.39
N GLN A 71 -9.07 8.67 -7.60
CA GLN A 71 -9.79 8.84 -8.86
C GLN A 71 -11.08 8.00 -8.93
N LYS A 72 -11.12 6.82 -8.29
CA LYS A 72 -12.32 5.97 -8.29
C LYS A 72 -13.46 6.54 -7.44
N ILE A 73 -13.17 7.25 -6.35
CA ILE A 73 -14.16 7.80 -5.43
C ILE A 73 -14.41 9.30 -5.62
N ASP A 74 -13.50 9.98 -6.30
CA ASP A 74 -13.52 11.42 -6.58
C ASP A 74 -13.00 11.67 -8.00
N PRO A 75 -13.77 11.32 -9.05
CA PRO A 75 -13.33 11.43 -10.44
C PRO A 75 -12.94 12.85 -10.81
N ASN A 76 -11.69 13.03 -11.25
CA ASN A 76 -11.16 14.32 -11.67
C ASN A 76 -10.33 14.14 -12.95
N PRO A 77 -10.68 14.81 -14.07
CA PRO A 77 -9.91 14.73 -15.30
C PRO A 77 -8.44 15.12 -15.14
N TYR A 78 -8.13 16.02 -14.22
CA TYR A 78 -6.75 16.42 -13.95
C TYR A 78 -5.91 15.27 -13.38
N TYR A 79 -6.44 14.50 -12.42
CA TYR A 79 -5.74 13.33 -11.85
C TYR A 79 -5.43 12.30 -12.92
N LEU A 80 -6.42 12.03 -13.78
CA LEU A 80 -6.25 11.08 -14.87
C LEU A 80 -5.21 11.56 -15.89
N ASN A 81 -5.29 12.80 -16.36
CA ASN A 81 -4.33 13.37 -17.29
C ASN A 81 -2.91 13.44 -16.72
N TYR A 82 -2.77 13.83 -15.45
CA TYR A 82 -1.49 13.86 -14.74
C TYR A 82 -0.83 12.48 -14.73
N THR A 83 -1.61 11.43 -14.40
CA THR A 83 -1.11 10.05 -14.37
C THR A 83 -0.83 9.51 -15.78
N LEU A 84 -1.65 9.84 -16.79
CA LEU A 84 -1.43 9.44 -18.17
C LEU A 84 -0.17 10.09 -18.77
N THR A 85 0.05 11.37 -18.51
CA THR A 85 1.27 12.09 -18.94
C THR A 85 2.52 11.40 -18.39
N TRP A 86 2.51 11.00 -17.11
CA TRP A 86 3.59 10.24 -16.51
C TRP A 86 3.79 8.86 -17.16
N ALA A 87 2.73 8.11 -17.37
CA ALA A 87 2.80 6.78 -17.96
C ALA A 87 3.30 6.81 -19.43
N ASP A 88 2.80 7.78 -20.23
CA ASP A 88 3.21 7.95 -21.63
C ASP A 88 4.66 8.42 -21.74
N PHE A 89 5.13 9.32 -20.87
CA PHE A 89 6.53 9.75 -20.80
C PHE A 89 7.47 8.56 -20.57
N HIS A 90 7.11 7.67 -19.64
CA HIS A 90 7.87 6.45 -19.35
C HIS A 90 7.56 5.29 -20.32
N LYS A 91 6.79 5.54 -21.39
CA LYS A 91 6.48 4.54 -22.43
C LYS A 91 5.86 3.26 -21.87
N TRP A 92 5.14 3.39 -20.74
CA TRP A 92 4.51 2.25 -20.05
C TRP A 92 5.51 1.12 -19.74
N SER A 93 6.75 1.47 -19.44
CA SER A 93 7.85 0.56 -19.22
C SER A 93 8.22 0.50 -17.73
N PRO A 94 8.71 -0.65 -17.25
CA PRO A 94 9.32 -0.69 -15.93
C PRO A 94 10.54 0.24 -15.89
N ARG A 95 10.88 0.73 -14.72
CA ARG A 95 12.11 1.50 -14.54
C ARG A 95 13.31 0.61 -14.89
N GLU A 96 14.35 1.20 -15.45
CA GLU A 96 15.56 0.50 -15.92
C GLU A 96 15.33 -0.54 -17.05
N GLY A 97 14.13 -0.52 -17.66
CA GLY A 97 13.85 -1.29 -18.88
C GLY A 97 13.34 -2.71 -18.63
N ILE A 98 13.17 -3.42 -19.75
CA ILE A 98 12.47 -4.71 -19.75
C ILE A 98 13.27 -5.88 -19.15
N GLU A 99 14.58 -5.72 -18.94
CA GLU A 99 15.44 -6.75 -18.38
C GLU A 99 15.67 -6.57 -16.86
N THR A 100 15.01 -5.60 -16.24
CA THR A 100 15.12 -5.43 -14.79
C THR A 100 14.56 -6.63 -14.04
N LEU A 101 15.27 -7.05 -13.00
CA LEU A 101 14.87 -8.12 -12.07
C LEU A 101 14.48 -7.56 -10.70
N ASP A 102 14.60 -6.25 -10.53
CA ASP A 102 14.32 -5.53 -9.29
C ASP A 102 12.83 -5.22 -9.19
N ALA A 103 12.20 -5.67 -8.11
CA ALA A 103 10.79 -5.45 -7.84
C ALA A 103 10.42 -3.96 -7.74
N ASP A 104 11.31 -3.12 -7.20
CA ASP A 104 11.08 -1.68 -7.10
C ASP A 104 10.89 -1.03 -8.48
N ASN A 105 11.61 -1.54 -9.49
CA ASN A 105 11.50 -1.07 -10.87
C ASN A 105 10.20 -1.51 -11.56
N GLN A 106 9.56 -2.58 -11.06
CA GLN A 106 8.30 -3.11 -11.59
C GLN A 106 7.06 -2.41 -11.01
N CYS A 107 7.19 -1.70 -9.89
CA CYS A 107 6.09 -1.11 -9.13
C CYS A 107 5.15 -0.23 -9.98
N CYS A 108 5.70 0.56 -10.90
CA CYS A 108 4.95 1.42 -11.81
C CYS A 108 3.91 0.66 -12.67
N GLY A 109 4.15 -0.63 -12.92
CA GLY A 109 3.24 -1.51 -13.65
C GLY A 109 1.84 -1.59 -13.04
N GLN A 110 1.71 -1.49 -11.71
CA GLN A 110 0.41 -1.48 -11.03
C GLN A 110 -0.47 -0.33 -11.51
N THR A 111 0.08 0.87 -11.55
CA THR A 111 -0.62 2.07 -12.05
C THR A 111 -0.93 1.95 -13.53
N TYR A 112 -0.02 1.40 -14.34
CA TYR A 112 -0.27 1.21 -15.78
C TYR A 112 -1.48 0.31 -16.03
N PHE A 113 -1.61 -0.82 -15.33
CA PHE A 113 -2.80 -1.66 -15.41
C PHE A 113 -4.07 -0.91 -14.97
N ASN A 114 -4.01 -0.13 -13.90
CA ASN A 114 -5.16 0.65 -13.43
C ASN A 114 -5.63 1.67 -14.46
N LEU A 115 -4.70 2.33 -15.18
CA LEU A 115 -5.01 3.30 -16.22
C LEU A 115 -5.76 2.68 -17.41
N LEU A 116 -5.55 1.39 -17.72
CA LEU A 116 -6.26 0.72 -18.82
C LEU A 116 -7.78 0.78 -18.67
N ASN A 117 -8.29 0.84 -17.43
CA ASN A 117 -9.72 0.94 -17.16
C ASN A 117 -10.34 2.28 -17.62
N TYR A 118 -9.51 3.30 -17.85
CA TYR A 118 -9.92 4.64 -18.29
C TYR A 118 -9.63 4.91 -19.75
N LEU A 119 -8.91 4.02 -20.43
CA LEU A 119 -8.51 4.20 -21.83
C LEU A 119 -9.47 3.50 -22.77
N LYS A 120 -9.97 4.24 -23.75
CA LYS A 120 -10.63 3.69 -24.95
C LYS A 120 -9.56 3.36 -26.00
N THR A 121 -8.70 2.39 -25.72
CA THR A 121 -7.67 1.96 -26.69
C THR A 121 -8.08 0.67 -27.39
N PRO A 122 -7.94 0.57 -28.73
CA PRO A 122 -8.28 -0.65 -29.46
C PRO A 122 -7.33 -1.82 -29.15
N ASN A 123 -6.13 -1.54 -28.63
CA ASN A 123 -5.15 -2.57 -28.31
C ASN A 123 -4.47 -2.29 -26.96
N PRO A 124 -5.15 -2.57 -25.83
CA PRO A 124 -4.57 -2.36 -24.49
C PRO A 124 -3.36 -3.25 -24.23
N LYS A 125 -3.28 -4.44 -24.83
CA LYS A 125 -2.12 -5.33 -24.70
C LYS A 125 -0.85 -4.72 -25.27
N LYS A 126 -0.94 -4.00 -26.41
CA LYS A 126 0.21 -3.30 -27.01
C LYS A 126 0.73 -2.19 -26.08
N LYS A 127 -0.19 -1.49 -25.39
CA LYS A 127 0.19 -0.45 -24.41
C LYS A 127 1.04 -1.05 -23.26
N MET A 128 0.75 -2.28 -22.87
CA MET A 128 1.44 -2.99 -21.77
C MET A 128 2.61 -3.88 -22.23
N GLU A 129 3.00 -3.79 -23.50
CA GLU A 129 3.99 -4.71 -24.11
C GLU A 129 5.30 -4.77 -23.31
N ASN A 130 5.81 -3.63 -22.84
CA ASN A 130 7.06 -3.56 -22.07
C ASN A 130 6.94 -4.23 -20.71
N ILE A 131 5.79 -4.09 -20.03
CA ILE A 131 5.52 -4.79 -18.78
C ILE A 131 5.49 -6.31 -19.04
N PHE A 132 4.74 -6.78 -20.05
CA PHE A 132 4.71 -8.21 -20.35
C PHE A 132 6.08 -8.78 -20.71
N LYS A 133 6.88 -8.06 -21.53
CA LYS A 133 8.26 -8.45 -21.85
C LYS A 133 9.12 -8.59 -20.59
N ASN A 134 8.99 -7.66 -19.65
CA ASN A 134 9.73 -7.72 -18.40
C ASN A 134 9.30 -8.92 -17.53
N LEU A 135 7.99 -9.13 -17.36
CA LEU A 135 7.52 -10.27 -16.57
C LEU A 135 7.95 -11.60 -17.20
N ASP A 136 7.86 -11.71 -18.53
CA ASP A 136 8.29 -12.91 -19.27
C ASP A 136 9.81 -13.11 -19.18
N PHE A 137 10.60 -12.02 -19.25
CA PHE A 137 12.05 -12.07 -19.04
C PHE A 137 12.40 -12.61 -17.64
N GLN A 138 11.83 -12.05 -16.59
CA GLN A 138 12.10 -12.53 -15.23
C GLN A 138 11.69 -14.00 -15.05
N MET A 139 10.54 -14.42 -15.58
CA MET A 139 10.10 -15.81 -15.54
C MET A 139 11.05 -16.76 -16.31
N SER A 140 11.67 -16.30 -17.42
CA SER A 140 12.59 -17.10 -18.23
C SER A 140 13.88 -17.49 -17.50
N THR A 141 14.21 -16.79 -16.42
CA THR A 141 15.38 -17.10 -15.57
C THR A 141 15.19 -18.38 -14.74
N ASN A 142 13.96 -18.88 -14.60
CA ASN A 142 13.58 -19.99 -13.75
C ASN A 142 13.97 -19.83 -12.26
N ARG A 143 14.15 -18.58 -11.80
CA ARG A 143 14.49 -18.24 -10.41
C ARG A 143 13.30 -17.53 -9.75
N TYR A 144 13.16 -17.75 -8.43
CA TYR A 144 12.08 -17.19 -7.61
C TYR A 144 12.58 -16.38 -6.42
N ASP A 145 13.89 -16.20 -6.29
CA ASP A 145 14.60 -15.59 -5.17
C ASP A 145 14.89 -14.09 -5.34
N TYR A 146 14.31 -13.47 -6.36
CA TYR A 146 14.45 -12.03 -6.59
C TYR A 146 13.76 -11.18 -5.51
N TRP A 147 12.71 -11.68 -4.87
CA TRP A 147 12.01 -10.97 -3.80
C TRP A 147 12.56 -11.35 -2.42
N ASN A 148 13.84 -11.02 -2.19
CA ASN A 148 14.57 -11.37 -0.97
C ASN A 148 14.35 -10.37 0.18
N TRP A 149 13.40 -9.47 0.04
CA TRP A 149 12.90 -8.55 1.05
C TRP A 149 11.39 -8.35 0.91
N ILE A 150 10.71 -8.12 2.03
CA ILE A 150 9.23 -8.13 2.03
C ILE A 150 8.58 -6.99 1.28
N ASP A 151 9.26 -5.84 1.13
CA ASP A 151 8.73 -4.71 0.35
C ASP A 151 8.54 -5.10 -1.13
N ALA A 152 9.38 -6.01 -1.66
CA ALA A 152 9.28 -6.52 -3.02
C ALA A 152 7.91 -7.15 -3.33
N LEU A 153 7.25 -7.72 -2.31
CA LEU A 153 5.89 -8.26 -2.46
C LEU A 153 4.92 -7.16 -2.90
N GLN A 154 4.96 -5.97 -2.26
CA GLN A 154 4.11 -4.83 -2.67
C GLN A 154 4.52 -4.29 -4.04
N MET A 155 5.81 -4.26 -4.34
CA MET A 155 6.30 -3.65 -5.57
C MET A 155 5.95 -4.48 -6.82
N ALA A 156 6.08 -5.80 -6.76
CA ALA A 156 5.96 -6.66 -7.93
C ALA A 156 4.72 -7.58 -7.94
N MET A 157 4.35 -8.20 -6.82
CA MET A 157 3.32 -9.25 -6.82
C MET A 157 1.96 -8.81 -7.41
N PRO A 158 1.45 -7.58 -7.14
CA PRO A 158 0.21 -7.11 -7.75
C PRO A 158 0.32 -6.94 -9.28
N VAL A 159 1.51 -6.64 -9.82
CA VAL A 159 1.73 -6.53 -11.28
C VAL A 159 1.51 -7.88 -11.96
N TYR A 160 2.06 -8.96 -11.36
CA TYR A 160 1.84 -10.32 -11.85
C TYR A 160 0.37 -10.76 -11.71
N ALA A 161 -0.29 -10.42 -10.60
CA ALA A 161 -1.72 -10.72 -10.40
C ALA A 161 -2.58 -10.01 -11.45
N GLN A 162 -2.30 -8.72 -11.73
CA GLN A 162 -2.99 -7.96 -12.77
C GLN A 162 -2.73 -8.54 -14.17
N ALA A 163 -1.47 -8.96 -14.47
CA ALA A 163 -1.14 -9.61 -15.73
C ALA A 163 -1.88 -10.94 -15.90
N TYR A 164 -2.03 -11.72 -14.83
CA TYR A 164 -2.84 -12.94 -14.83
C TYR A 164 -4.30 -12.65 -15.20
N VAL A 165 -4.95 -11.75 -14.49
CA VAL A 165 -6.36 -11.44 -14.73
C VAL A 165 -6.57 -10.84 -16.12
N PHE A 166 -5.68 -9.94 -16.55
CA PHE A 166 -5.76 -9.29 -17.87
C PHE A 166 -5.61 -10.27 -19.04
N THR A 167 -4.74 -11.29 -18.90
CA THR A 167 -4.43 -12.25 -19.97
C THR A 167 -5.15 -13.59 -19.83
N ASN A 168 -5.79 -13.84 -18.69
CA ASN A 168 -6.29 -15.16 -18.27
C ASN A 168 -5.21 -16.25 -18.32
N ASN A 169 -3.92 -15.89 -18.11
CA ASN A 169 -2.81 -16.83 -18.17
C ASN A 169 -2.20 -17.03 -16.78
N ARG A 170 -2.43 -18.22 -16.22
CA ARG A 170 -1.99 -18.57 -14.86
C ARG A 170 -0.47 -18.57 -14.64
N LYS A 171 0.34 -18.58 -15.71
CA LYS A 171 1.81 -18.54 -15.56
C LYS A 171 2.27 -17.38 -14.67
N TYR A 172 1.61 -16.20 -14.79
CA TYR A 172 1.95 -15.01 -14.02
C TYR A 172 1.66 -15.17 -12.53
N ILE A 173 0.45 -15.58 -12.16
CA ILE A 173 0.12 -15.75 -10.74
C ILE A 173 0.89 -16.93 -10.13
N ASN A 174 1.11 -18.00 -10.88
CA ASN A 174 1.91 -19.14 -10.40
C ASN A 174 3.36 -18.74 -10.12
N TYR A 175 3.95 -17.90 -10.96
CA TYR A 175 5.29 -17.35 -10.71
C TYR A 175 5.30 -16.47 -9.44
N ALA A 176 4.35 -15.54 -9.34
CA ALA A 176 4.22 -14.67 -8.17
C ALA A 176 4.06 -15.45 -6.87
N MET A 177 3.25 -16.49 -6.86
CA MET A 177 3.06 -17.34 -5.67
C MET A 177 4.30 -18.16 -5.33
N LYS A 178 5.05 -18.67 -6.31
CA LYS A 178 6.35 -19.32 -6.05
C LYS A 178 7.35 -18.36 -5.41
N SER A 179 7.44 -17.12 -5.90
CA SER A 179 8.30 -16.08 -5.31
C SER A 179 7.81 -15.69 -3.90
N TYR A 180 6.49 -15.54 -3.71
CA TYR A 180 5.89 -15.32 -2.39
C TYR A 180 6.24 -16.43 -1.39
N HIS A 181 6.10 -17.70 -1.80
CA HIS A 181 6.46 -18.85 -0.96
C HIS A 181 7.94 -18.87 -0.63
N TRP A 182 8.79 -18.51 -1.58
CA TRP A 182 10.23 -18.43 -1.35
C TRP A 182 10.56 -17.33 -0.30
N THR A 183 9.99 -16.13 -0.46
CA THR A 183 10.15 -15.03 0.51
C THR A 183 9.64 -15.42 1.89
N LYS A 184 8.45 -16.02 1.94
CA LYS A 184 7.75 -16.40 3.17
C LYS A 184 8.47 -17.47 3.96
N ASN A 185 8.95 -18.55 3.27
CA ASN A 185 9.32 -19.79 3.93
C ASN A 185 10.82 -20.12 3.83
N ILE A 186 11.57 -19.53 2.89
CA ILE A 186 12.94 -19.95 2.57
C ILE A 186 13.95 -18.84 2.81
N CYS A 187 13.68 -17.61 2.32
CA CYS A 187 14.58 -16.47 2.49
C CYS A 187 14.95 -16.27 3.97
N GLY A 188 16.25 -16.31 4.29
CA GLY A 188 16.73 -16.13 5.66
C GLY A 188 16.18 -17.12 6.70
N GLY A 189 15.77 -18.32 6.27
CA GLY A 189 15.09 -19.29 7.13
C GLY A 189 13.55 -19.09 7.21
N GLY A 190 13.02 -18.20 6.40
CA GLY A 190 11.60 -17.79 6.35
C GLY A 190 11.36 -16.42 6.98
N LEU A 191 10.88 -15.49 6.17
CA LEU A 191 10.65 -14.12 6.68
C LEU A 191 9.34 -14.00 7.47
N PHE A 192 8.38 -14.89 7.29
CA PHE A 192 7.12 -14.87 8.02
C PHE A 192 7.21 -15.62 9.36
N ASN A 193 7.20 -14.88 10.45
CA ASN A 193 7.05 -15.49 11.77
C ASN A 193 5.57 -15.79 12.05
N LYS A 194 5.13 -17.00 11.68
CA LYS A 194 3.74 -17.43 11.81
C LYS A 194 3.21 -17.43 13.25
N LYS A 195 4.10 -17.61 14.27
CA LYS A 195 3.70 -17.60 15.69
C LYS A 195 3.33 -16.19 16.15
N ILE A 196 4.02 -15.19 15.61
CA ILE A 196 3.81 -13.77 15.94
C ILE A 196 2.79 -13.14 14.99
N GLY A 197 2.69 -13.62 13.72
CA GLY A 197 1.87 -13.02 12.68
C GLY A 197 2.50 -11.79 12.02
N LEU A 198 3.82 -11.65 12.09
CA LEU A 198 4.58 -10.53 11.54
C LEU A 198 5.77 -11.03 10.71
N TRP A 199 6.32 -10.13 9.89
CA TRP A 199 7.40 -10.43 8.96
C TRP A 199 8.70 -9.72 9.34
N TYR A 200 9.82 -10.44 9.29
CA TYR A 200 11.15 -9.86 9.22
C TYR A 200 11.33 -9.20 7.84
N ARG A 201 12.05 -8.08 7.78
CA ARG A 201 12.19 -7.34 6.51
C ARG A 201 12.97 -8.12 5.44
N ASP A 202 14.10 -8.71 5.82
CA ASP A 202 14.96 -9.58 5.00
C ASP A 202 15.82 -10.47 5.90
N ALA A 203 16.67 -11.30 5.30
CA ALA A 203 17.53 -12.24 6.02
C ALA A 203 18.46 -11.60 7.07
N ASN A 204 18.80 -10.31 6.94
CA ASN A 204 19.64 -9.62 7.91
C ASN A 204 18.91 -9.31 9.23
N PHE A 205 17.58 -9.34 9.23
CA PHE A 205 16.74 -9.04 10.40
C PHE A 205 16.08 -10.29 11.01
N THR A 206 16.33 -11.49 10.46
CA THR A 206 15.91 -12.75 11.09
C THR A 206 16.81 -13.07 12.28
N PRO A 207 16.36 -13.92 13.25
CA PRO A 207 17.23 -14.36 14.33
C PRO A 207 18.59 -14.92 13.80
N PRO A 208 19.71 -14.56 14.45
CA PRO A 208 19.82 -14.04 15.82
C PRO A 208 19.75 -12.49 15.94
N PHE A 209 19.42 -11.74 14.88
CA PHE A 209 19.32 -10.28 14.98
C PHE A 209 18.28 -9.89 16.05
N LYS A 210 18.64 -8.89 16.88
CA LYS A 210 17.76 -8.27 17.88
C LYS A 210 17.91 -6.77 17.86
N GLU A 211 16.85 -6.05 18.19
CA GLU A 211 16.94 -4.65 18.52
C GLU A 211 17.58 -4.43 19.90
N SER A 212 17.92 -3.18 20.23
CA SER A 212 18.68 -2.87 21.46
C SER A 212 17.96 -3.25 22.76
N ASP A 213 16.64 -3.40 22.73
CA ASP A 213 15.82 -3.86 23.84
C ASP A 213 15.67 -5.40 23.90
N GLY A 214 16.37 -6.14 23.04
CA GLY A 214 16.38 -7.59 23.00
C GLY A 214 15.22 -8.23 22.20
N ASN A 215 14.31 -7.44 21.65
CA ASN A 215 13.19 -7.93 20.86
C ASN A 215 13.61 -8.19 19.39
N ASP A 216 12.83 -9.03 18.71
CA ASP A 216 12.94 -9.21 17.25
C ASP A 216 12.54 -7.93 16.52
N CYS A 217 13.18 -7.67 15.38
CA CYS A 217 12.92 -6.49 14.56
C CYS A 217 11.74 -6.71 13.61
N TYR A 218 10.60 -6.06 13.90
CA TYR A 218 9.44 -6.03 13.00
C TYR A 218 9.13 -4.59 12.60
N TRP A 219 9.57 -4.22 11.41
CA TRP A 219 9.42 -2.89 10.88
C TRP A 219 7.98 -2.59 10.41
N SER A 220 7.41 -1.48 10.89
CA SER A 220 6.02 -1.10 10.64
C SER A 220 5.70 -0.99 9.14
N ARG A 221 6.43 -0.15 8.40
CA ARG A 221 6.19 0.02 6.95
C ARG A 221 6.39 -1.27 6.17
N GLY A 222 7.43 -2.06 6.48
CA GLY A 222 7.65 -3.35 5.82
C GLY A 222 6.48 -4.31 6.00
N ASN A 223 5.98 -4.47 7.22
CA ASN A 223 4.78 -5.25 7.50
C ASN A 223 3.53 -4.64 6.86
N GLY A 224 3.43 -3.32 6.81
CA GLY A 224 2.37 -2.61 6.10
C GLY A 224 2.34 -2.94 4.61
N TRP A 225 3.50 -3.00 3.96
CA TRP A 225 3.59 -3.40 2.55
C TRP A 225 3.02 -4.80 2.31
N VAL A 226 3.44 -5.80 3.10
CA VAL A 226 2.91 -7.16 2.97
C VAL A 226 1.41 -7.19 3.19
N TYR A 227 0.92 -6.53 4.24
CA TYR A 227 -0.49 -6.53 4.59
C TYR A 227 -1.36 -5.90 3.49
N ALA A 228 -0.92 -4.77 2.91
CA ALA A 228 -1.58 -4.15 1.77
C ALA A 228 -1.52 -5.03 0.52
N THR A 229 -0.38 -5.72 0.28
CA THR A 229 -0.23 -6.65 -0.84
C THR A 229 -1.23 -7.79 -0.78
N LEU A 230 -1.39 -8.42 0.38
CA LEU A 230 -2.35 -9.51 0.56
C LEU A 230 -3.77 -9.05 0.21
N ALA A 231 -4.19 -7.87 0.70
CA ALA A 231 -5.48 -7.28 0.35
C ALA A 231 -5.61 -7.03 -1.17
N ARG A 232 -4.61 -6.38 -1.79
CA ARG A 232 -4.63 -6.03 -3.21
C ARG A 232 -4.65 -7.26 -4.11
N VAL A 233 -3.81 -8.24 -3.83
CA VAL A 233 -3.76 -9.46 -4.65
C VAL A 233 -5.06 -10.25 -4.53
N MET A 234 -5.62 -10.39 -3.34
CA MET A 234 -6.93 -11.04 -3.15
C MET A 234 -8.06 -10.31 -3.87
N GLU A 235 -8.05 -8.95 -3.87
CA GLU A 235 -9.02 -8.16 -4.66
C GLU A 235 -8.89 -8.42 -6.15
N ILE A 236 -7.65 -8.52 -6.67
CA ILE A 236 -7.37 -8.73 -8.10
C ILE A 236 -7.78 -10.14 -8.56
N ILE A 237 -7.34 -11.18 -7.86
CA ILE A 237 -7.58 -12.58 -8.29
C ILE A 237 -9.00 -13.06 -7.97
N GLY A 238 -9.66 -12.45 -6.97
CA GLY A 238 -11.02 -12.80 -6.55
C GLY A 238 -11.14 -14.09 -5.73
N LYS A 239 -12.28 -14.22 -5.03
CA LYS A 239 -12.53 -15.27 -4.03
C LYS A 239 -12.53 -16.72 -4.58
N LYS A 240 -12.64 -16.90 -5.90
CA LYS A 240 -12.70 -18.21 -6.55
C LYS A 240 -11.32 -18.74 -6.95
N ASP A 241 -10.27 -17.91 -6.89
CA ASP A 241 -8.91 -18.36 -7.22
C ASP A 241 -8.36 -19.31 -6.14
N GLU A 242 -7.63 -20.33 -6.56
CA GLU A 242 -7.06 -21.34 -5.67
C GLU A 242 -6.12 -20.78 -4.60
N TYR A 243 -5.40 -19.69 -4.89
CA TYR A 243 -4.49 -19.03 -3.96
C TYR A 243 -5.17 -18.12 -2.94
N PHE A 244 -6.45 -17.79 -3.17
CA PHE A 244 -7.18 -16.86 -2.30
C PHE A 244 -7.20 -17.31 -0.84
N SER A 245 -7.44 -18.61 -0.59
CA SER A 245 -7.56 -19.13 0.78
C SER A 245 -6.24 -19.04 1.56
N GLU A 246 -5.11 -19.27 0.91
CA GLU A 246 -3.80 -19.12 1.56
C GLU A 246 -3.52 -17.67 1.93
N LEU A 247 -3.67 -16.74 0.97
CA LEU A 247 -3.45 -15.31 1.20
C LEU A 247 -4.38 -14.78 2.29
N LYS A 248 -5.64 -15.23 2.32
CA LYS A 248 -6.61 -14.89 3.36
C LYS A 248 -6.15 -15.36 4.74
N ASN A 249 -5.62 -16.56 4.86
CA ASN A 249 -5.15 -17.08 6.15
C ASN A 249 -3.97 -16.25 6.69
N ASP A 250 -3.01 -15.91 5.84
CA ASP A 250 -1.90 -15.04 6.22
C ASP A 250 -2.38 -13.63 6.59
N PHE A 251 -3.32 -13.08 5.84
CA PHE A 251 -3.95 -11.80 6.12
C PHE A 251 -4.64 -11.77 7.50
N ILE A 252 -5.39 -12.82 7.85
CA ILE A 252 -6.08 -12.93 9.15
C ILE A 252 -5.07 -13.00 10.30
N LEU A 253 -4.01 -13.80 10.17
CA LEU A 253 -2.94 -13.89 11.18
C LEU A 253 -2.27 -12.52 11.40
N MET A 254 -1.96 -11.81 10.32
CA MET A 254 -1.43 -10.46 10.41
C MET A 254 -2.43 -9.48 11.05
N SER A 255 -3.72 -9.55 10.68
CA SER A 255 -4.76 -8.68 11.27
C SER A 255 -4.83 -8.80 12.78
N GLU A 256 -4.75 -10.03 13.30
CA GLU A 256 -4.76 -10.29 14.75
C GLU A 256 -3.52 -9.75 15.45
N ALA A 257 -2.35 -9.96 14.85
CA ALA A 257 -1.09 -9.44 15.40
C ALA A 257 -1.06 -7.91 15.42
N ILE A 258 -1.39 -7.28 14.29
CA ILE A 258 -1.37 -5.84 14.11
C ILE A 258 -2.36 -5.14 15.04
N ALA A 259 -3.59 -5.65 15.16
CA ALA A 259 -4.61 -5.01 16.02
C ALA A 259 -4.20 -4.98 17.51
N LYS A 260 -3.51 -6.02 18.01
CA LYS A 260 -3.07 -6.14 19.41
C LYS A 260 -2.03 -5.10 19.83
N ILE A 261 -1.27 -4.57 18.87
CA ILE A 261 -0.10 -3.71 19.14
C ILE A 261 -0.33 -2.26 18.69
N GLN A 262 -1.58 -1.91 18.39
CA GLN A 262 -1.94 -0.53 18.09
C GLN A 262 -1.78 0.35 19.33
N ARG A 263 -1.19 1.53 19.14
CA ARG A 263 -1.06 2.56 20.18
C ARG A 263 -2.41 3.21 20.50
N ASP A 264 -2.53 3.82 21.66
CA ASP A 264 -3.76 4.51 22.10
C ASP A 264 -4.10 5.72 21.21
N ASP A 265 -3.09 6.36 20.59
CA ASP A 265 -3.27 7.47 19.64
C ASP A 265 -3.67 7.02 18.23
N GLY A 266 -3.89 5.72 18.03
CA GLY A 266 -4.34 5.12 16.77
C GLY A 266 -3.21 4.75 15.79
N PHE A 267 -1.96 5.12 16.08
CA PHE A 267 -0.80 4.77 15.27
C PHE A 267 -0.23 3.40 15.63
N TRP A 268 0.76 2.99 14.86
CA TRP A 268 1.72 1.94 15.21
C TRP A 268 3.12 2.54 15.34
N ASN A 269 3.93 1.93 16.21
CA ASN A 269 5.33 2.33 16.37
C ASN A 269 6.13 2.03 15.10
N VAL A 270 7.23 2.74 14.88
CA VAL A 270 8.17 2.48 13.77
C VAL A 270 8.69 1.05 13.83
N SER A 271 9.14 0.59 15.01
CA SER A 271 9.33 -0.82 15.31
C SER A 271 8.15 -1.36 16.09
N LEU A 272 7.48 -2.37 15.54
CA LEU A 272 6.19 -2.84 16.03
C LEU A 272 6.25 -3.42 17.46
N LEU A 273 7.29 -4.18 17.77
CA LEU A 273 7.45 -4.85 19.06
C LEU A 273 8.59 -4.29 19.92
N SER A 274 9.26 -3.23 19.45
CA SER A 274 10.37 -2.57 20.16
C SER A 274 10.13 -1.07 20.31
N PRO A 275 9.06 -0.67 21.03
CA PRO A 275 8.74 0.75 21.20
C PRO A 275 9.79 1.51 22.02
N ALA A 276 10.57 0.83 22.85
CA ALA A 276 11.67 1.43 23.60
C ALA A 276 12.86 1.80 22.70
N THR A 277 13.06 1.07 21.61
CA THR A 277 14.15 1.33 20.65
C THR A 277 13.72 2.35 19.58
N TYR A 278 12.65 2.05 18.84
CA TYR A 278 12.11 2.91 17.78
C TYR A 278 10.58 3.00 17.90
N GLY A 279 10.11 3.69 18.92
CA GLY A 279 8.71 4.01 19.13
C GLY A 279 8.25 5.22 18.33
N GLY A 280 7.03 5.67 18.63
CA GLY A 280 6.46 6.89 18.09
C GLY A 280 5.54 6.67 16.89
N LYS A 281 4.90 7.77 16.48
CA LYS A 281 3.98 7.78 15.33
C LYS A 281 4.73 7.51 14.03
N GLU A 282 4.16 6.66 13.17
CA GLU A 282 4.66 6.41 11.82
C GLU A 282 3.49 6.35 10.85
N THR A 283 3.49 7.26 9.87
CA THR A 283 2.33 7.49 8.99
C THR A 283 2.15 6.39 7.95
N THR A 284 3.25 5.86 7.37
CA THR A 284 3.15 4.95 6.22
C THR A 284 2.65 3.56 6.63
N GLY A 285 3.24 2.96 7.66
CA GLY A 285 2.78 1.67 8.19
C GLY A 285 1.35 1.77 8.73
N THR A 286 1.04 2.84 9.48
CA THR A 286 -0.33 3.11 9.97
C THR A 286 -1.33 3.19 8.81
N SER A 287 -1.00 3.90 7.74
CA SER A 287 -1.85 4.01 6.55
C SER A 287 -2.09 2.65 5.88
N LEU A 288 -1.04 1.85 5.72
CA LEU A 288 -1.14 0.54 5.07
C LEU A 288 -1.93 -0.48 5.92
N PHE A 289 -1.80 -0.42 7.24
CA PHE A 289 -2.62 -1.23 8.14
C PHE A 289 -4.09 -0.83 8.11
N LEU A 290 -4.36 0.48 8.12
CA LEU A 290 -5.72 0.99 7.95
C LEU A 290 -6.32 0.58 6.60
N TYR A 291 -5.57 0.71 5.50
CA TYR A 291 -5.99 0.26 4.17
C TYR A 291 -6.39 -1.21 4.17
N GLY A 292 -5.49 -2.10 4.61
CA GLY A 292 -5.74 -3.53 4.60
C GLY A 292 -6.91 -3.94 5.50
N MET A 293 -7.00 -3.41 6.75
CA MET A 293 -8.11 -3.72 7.65
C MET A 293 -9.44 -3.21 7.11
N SER A 294 -9.51 -2.00 6.55
CA SER A 294 -10.72 -1.45 5.95
C SER A 294 -11.19 -2.30 4.77
N TRP A 295 -10.26 -2.73 3.91
CA TRP A 295 -10.53 -3.67 2.83
C TRP A 295 -11.04 -5.02 3.35
N GLY A 296 -10.39 -5.54 4.38
CA GLY A 296 -10.74 -6.83 5.00
C GLY A 296 -12.15 -6.84 5.59
N ILE A 297 -12.56 -5.75 6.26
CA ILE A 297 -13.93 -5.59 6.78
C ILE A 297 -14.92 -5.48 5.61
N ARG A 298 -14.68 -4.59 4.66
CA ARG A 298 -15.57 -4.36 3.49
C ARG A 298 -15.83 -5.64 2.69
N ASN A 299 -14.84 -6.51 2.61
CA ASN A 299 -14.94 -7.79 1.89
C ASN A 299 -15.36 -8.99 2.76
N ALA A 300 -15.70 -8.76 4.04
CA ALA A 300 -16.07 -9.79 5.02
C ALA A 300 -14.97 -10.86 5.20
N ILE A 301 -13.70 -10.45 5.15
CA ILE A 301 -12.53 -11.30 5.43
C ILE A 301 -12.24 -11.31 6.93
N ILE A 302 -12.38 -10.17 7.59
CA ILE A 302 -12.25 -10.00 9.05
C ILE A 302 -13.52 -9.38 9.63
N ASP A 303 -13.78 -9.65 10.90
CA ASP A 303 -15.00 -9.24 11.59
C ASP A 303 -15.03 -7.73 11.88
N ASP A 304 -16.09 -7.05 11.43
CA ASP A 304 -16.26 -5.61 11.63
C ASP A 304 -16.31 -5.24 13.11
N LYS A 305 -17.05 -5.95 13.94
CA LYS A 305 -17.21 -5.63 15.36
C LYS A 305 -15.88 -5.71 16.11
N LYS A 306 -15.01 -6.67 15.69
CA LYS A 306 -13.67 -6.86 16.28
C LYS A 306 -12.70 -5.75 15.90
N TYR A 307 -12.73 -5.26 14.66
CA TYR A 307 -11.68 -4.38 14.12
C TYR A 307 -12.11 -2.93 13.89
N ARG A 308 -13.42 -2.60 13.96
CA ARG A 308 -13.96 -1.26 13.69
C ARG A 308 -13.27 -0.17 14.53
N ASN A 309 -13.15 -0.38 15.83
CA ASN A 309 -12.51 0.58 16.72
C ASN A 309 -11.02 0.81 16.36
N THR A 310 -10.32 -0.23 15.93
CA THR A 310 -8.91 -0.13 15.50
C THR A 310 -8.78 0.80 14.28
N ILE A 311 -9.60 0.60 13.26
CA ILE A 311 -9.52 1.41 12.03
C ILE A 311 -10.03 2.84 12.26
N ASP A 312 -11.08 3.04 13.06
CA ASP A 312 -11.59 4.38 13.38
C ASP A 312 -10.56 5.20 14.16
N ARG A 313 -9.84 4.58 15.11
CA ARG A 313 -8.72 5.23 15.80
C ARG A 313 -7.56 5.53 14.87
N ALA A 314 -7.23 4.61 13.94
CA ALA A 314 -6.15 4.81 12.97
C ALA A 314 -6.46 6.00 12.06
N TRP A 315 -7.67 6.06 11.48
CA TRP A 315 -8.06 7.21 10.65
C TRP A 315 -8.02 8.51 11.42
N ARG A 316 -8.61 8.54 12.63
CA ARG A 316 -8.60 9.73 13.48
C ARG A 316 -7.18 10.17 13.83
N GLY A 317 -6.30 9.22 14.14
CA GLY A 317 -4.88 9.48 14.40
C GLY A 317 -4.21 10.15 13.21
N LEU A 318 -4.35 9.57 12.01
CA LEU A 318 -3.81 10.11 10.77
C LEU A 318 -4.37 11.51 10.45
N GLU A 319 -5.69 11.67 10.51
CA GLU A 319 -6.37 12.94 10.22
C GLU A 319 -5.89 14.08 11.15
N VAL A 320 -5.85 13.83 12.45
CA VAL A 320 -5.62 14.85 13.47
C VAL A 320 -4.14 15.17 13.65
N HIS A 321 -3.28 14.16 13.54
CA HIS A 321 -1.88 14.30 13.93
C HIS A 321 -0.89 14.38 12.77
N THR A 322 -1.25 13.94 11.54
CA THR A 322 -0.29 13.96 10.44
C THR A 322 -0.49 15.10 9.45
N VAL A 323 -1.75 15.51 9.21
CA VAL A 323 -2.06 16.47 8.14
C VAL A 323 -1.83 17.90 8.60
N HIS A 324 -0.84 18.54 8.03
CA HIS A 324 -0.59 19.97 8.25
C HIS A 324 -1.64 20.87 7.61
N SER A 325 -1.66 22.15 8.01
CA SER A 325 -2.60 23.16 7.47
C SER A 325 -2.48 23.33 5.95
N ASN A 326 -1.28 23.15 5.39
CA ASN A 326 -1.00 23.22 3.94
C ASN A 326 -1.19 21.88 3.20
N GLY A 327 -1.42 20.75 3.90
CA GLY A 327 -1.56 19.41 3.32
C GLY A 327 -0.30 18.55 3.36
N PHE A 328 0.83 19.05 3.85
CA PHE A 328 2.02 18.21 4.12
C PHE A 328 1.69 17.13 5.14
N LEU A 329 2.29 15.94 4.99
CA LEU A 329 2.14 14.82 5.93
C LEU A 329 3.35 14.72 6.86
N GLY A 330 3.12 14.92 8.16
CA GLY A 330 4.10 14.66 9.20
C GLY A 330 4.25 13.17 9.53
N TYR A 331 5.27 12.83 10.30
CA TYR A 331 5.56 11.48 10.78
C TYR A 331 5.77 10.43 9.67
N VAL A 332 6.14 10.84 8.47
CA VAL A 332 6.55 9.93 7.40
C VAL A 332 8.01 9.56 7.60
N GLN A 333 8.30 8.30 7.89
CA GLN A 333 9.67 7.79 7.89
C GLN A 333 10.20 7.81 6.45
N GLY A 334 11.33 8.46 6.20
CA GLY A 334 11.98 8.47 4.90
C GLY A 334 12.35 7.06 4.42
N THR A 335 12.86 6.95 3.19
CA THR A 335 13.24 5.66 2.62
C THR A 335 14.28 4.94 3.48
N GLY A 336 14.20 3.63 3.52
CA GLY A 336 15.06 2.78 4.32
C GLY A 336 14.56 1.34 4.33
N ARG A 337 15.20 0.49 5.09
CA ARG A 337 14.92 -0.96 5.18
C ARG A 337 14.76 -1.47 6.61
N SER A 338 14.65 -0.56 7.58
CA SER A 338 14.51 -0.94 9.00
C SER A 338 14.06 0.25 9.85
N PRO A 339 13.67 0.03 11.10
CA PRO A 339 13.23 1.08 12.02
C PRO A 339 14.27 2.17 12.27
N ASN A 340 15.57 1.87 12.23
CA ASN A 340 16.64 2.84 12.51
C ASN A 340 16.92 3.81 11.35
N HIS A 341 16.50 3.49 10.13
CA HIS A 341 16.73 4.36 8.99
C HIS A 341 15.84 5.60 9.03
N SER A 342 16.39 6.71 8.54
CA SER A 342 15.67 8.00 8.44
C SER A 342 15.06 8.49 9.75
N GLN A 343 15.71 8.22 10.86
CA GLN A 343 15.36 8.77 12.17
C GLN A 343 15.88 10.23 12.35
N PRO A 344 15.28 11.04 13.20
CA PRO A 344 14.02 10.80 13.89
C PRO A 344 12.80 10.97 13.00
N VAL A 345 11.74 10.20 13.25
CA VAL A 345 10.42 10.38 12.61
C VAL A 345 9.61 11.38 13.44
N ASN A 346 9.32 12.55 12.90
CA ASN A 346 8.57 13.59 13.63
C ASN A 346 7.61 14.37 12.73
N TYR A 347 6.83 15.26 13.32
CA TYR A 347 5.76 15.97 12.66
C TYR A 347 6.23 16.91 11.53
N THR A 348 7.38 17.56 11.69
CA THR A 348 7.85 18.63 10.80
C THR A 348 8.94 18.21 9.83
N ARG A 349 9.52 17.03 10.01
CA ARG A 349 10.61 16.57 9.15
C ARG A 349 10.10 16.17 7.78
N ILE A 350 10.64 16.79 6.74
CA ILE A 350 10.42 16.41 5.36
C ILE A 350 11.23 15.14 5.09
N PRO A 351 10.60 14.03 4.67
CA PRO A 351 11.33 12.82 4.28
C PRO A 351 12.09 13.07 2.97
N ASN A 352 13.08 12.22 2.68
CA ASN A 352 13.84 12.29 1.44
C ASN A 352 12.97 12.13 0.17
N PHE A 353 11.87 11.37 0.28
CA PHE A 353 10.78 11.30 -0.71
C PHE A 353 9.46 11.52 0.00
N GLU A 354 8.62 12.45 -0.51
CA GLU A 354 7.30 12.74 0.06
C GLU A 354 6.18 11.93 -0.61
N ASP A 355 6.45 11.38 -1.78
CA ASP A 355 5.47 10.78 -2.68
C ASP A 355 4.83 9.49 -2.14
N PHE A 356 5.62 8.50 -1.69
CA PHE A 356 5.08 7.24 -1.20
C PHE A 356 4.25 7.40 0.09
N GLY A 357 4.62 8.34 0.96
CA GLY A 357 3.84 8.67 2.15
C GLY A 357 2.45 9.20 1.78
N THR A 358 2.40 10.10 0.80
CA THR A 358 1.15 10.60 0.22
C THR A 358 0.34 9.45 -0.40
N GLY A 359 0.98 8.57 -1.17
CA GLY A 359 0.33 7.41 -1.78
C GLY A 359 -0.29 6.47 -0.75
N CYS A 360 0.44 6.10 0.30
CA CYS A 360 -0.08 5.29 1.40
C CYS A 360 -1.29 5.93 2.09
N PHE A 361 -1.22 7.24 2.37
CA PHE A 361 -2.31 7.98 2.99
C PHE A 361 -3.57 8.01 2.10
N LEU A 362 -3.41 8.23 0.79
CA LEU A 362 -4.53 8.20 -0.16
C LEU A 362 -5.15 6.81 -0.24
N LEU A 363 -4.35 5.73 -0.31
CA LEU A 363 -4.84 4.35 -0.27
C LEU A 363 -5.69 4.09 0.98
N ALA A 364 -5.18 4.49 2.15
CA ALA A 364 -5.87 4.31 3.43
C ALA A 364 -7.20 5.06 3.49
N GLY A 365 -7.19 6.35 3.17
CA GLY A 365 -8.37 7.19 3.28
C GLY A 365 -9.44 6.82 2.25
N THR A 366 -9.05 6.41 1.04
CA THR A 366 -10.00 5.96 0.00
C THR A 366 -10.67 4.65 0.38
N GLU A 367 -9.94 3.70 0.95
CA GLU A 367 -10.53 2.43 1.37
C GLU A 367 -11.41 2.59 2.61
N TYR A 368 -10.99 3.42 3.57
CA TYR A 368 -11.82 3.79 4.72
C TYR A 368 -13.10 4.54 4.29
N TYR A 369 -13.01 5.44 3.29
CA TYR A 369 -14.18 6.11 2.70
C TYR A 369 -15.19 5.11 2.12
N LYS A 370 -14.72 4.10 1.38
CA LYS A 370 -15.57 3.05 0.80
C LYS A 370 -16.28 2.20 1.86
N LEU A 371 -15.67 2.04 3.04
CA LEU A 371 -16.22 1.26 4.14
C LEU A 371 -17.31 2.01 4.93
N ILE A 372 -17.31 3.34 4.92
CA ILE A 372 -18.32 4.15 5.58
C ILE A 372 -19.52 4.29 4.63
N GLU A 373 -20.45 3.38 4.73
CA GLU A 373 -21.74 3.44 4.01
C GLU A 373 -22.89 3.91 4.90
#